data_f5f67472fab4a41a5ee49f018dcf17a6
#
_entry.id   f5f67472fab4a41a5ee49f018dcf17a6
#
_cell.length_a   1.000
_cell.length_b   1.000
_cell.length_c   1.000
_cell.angle_alpha   90.00
_cell.angle_beta   90.00
_cell.angle_gamma   90.00
#
_symmetry.space_group_name_H-M   'P 1'
#
loop_
_entity.id
_entity.type
_entity.pdbx_description
1 polymer ?
#
loop_
_entity_poly.entity_id
_entity_poly.type
_entity_poly.pdbx_seq_one_letter_code
_entity_poly.pdbx_strand_id
1 'polypeptide(L)'
;MPDTARRGRFRRGAATAAPRRIPDPPRRILLATVAQPFRPEVLTRAIDLATPEHAKITVLGIAKVYGTSLGLPNPGLQPNRIEWQTLKEGVDAAADALRMRGFEVRVGLSRSRNASKMIAKWAKARNFHAIVVADPERPRWRRVIEGDVAHEIGRRCVVPVFAVPIPSTSDRRARPA
;
A
#
# COMPACT_ATOMS: atom_id res chain seq x y z
N MET A 1 54.53 27.51 -5.26
CA MET A 1 53.65 27.26 -4.14
C MET A 1 52.40 26.60 -4.64
N PRO A 2 52.22 25.26 -4.56
CA PRO A 2 51.01 24.61 -5.06
C PRO A 2 50.01 24.42 -3.94
N ASP A 3 48.82 24.84 -4.24
CA ASP A 3 47.63 24.72 -3.46
C ASP A 3 47.12 23.27 -3.46
N THR A 4 46.89 22.72 -2.29
CA THR A 4 46.51 21.31 -2.10
C THR A 4 44.99 21.23 -1.97
N ALA A 5 44.31 21.02 -3.08
CA ALA A 5 42.87 20.79 -3.12
C ALA A 5 42.50 19.50 -2.37
N ARG A 6 41.93 19.65 -1.18
CA ARG A 6 41.30 18.58 -0.40
C ARG A 6 40.00 18.09 -1.09
N ARG A 7 40.12 17.09 -1.92
CA ARG A 7 38.95 16.36 -2.47
C ARG A 7 38.33 15.51 -1.37
N GLY A 8 37.22 15.99 -0.81
CA GLY A 8 36.35 15.25 0.06
C GLY A 8 35.75 14.04 -0.68
N ARG A 9 36.18 12.83 -0.34
CA ARG A 9 35.56 11.60 -0.78
C ARG A 9 34.22 11.44 -0.08
N PHE A 10 33.15 11.77 -0.75
CA PHE A 10 31.81 11.31 -0.38
C PHE A 10 31.76 9.78 -0.53
N ARG A 11 31.99 9.07 0.57
CA ARG A 11 31.66 7.64 0.67
C ARG A 11 30.15 7.51 0.61
N ARG A 12 29.62 7.19 -0.56
CA ARG A 12 28.29 6.61 -0.71
C ARG A 12 28.34 5.18 -0.17
N GLY A 13 28.16 5.04 1.12
CA GLY A 13 27.86 3.77 1.77
C GLY A 13 26.39 3.44 1.52
N ALA A 14 26.04 2.96 0.36
CA ALA A 14 24.81 2.21 0.18
C ALA A 14 25.01 0.86 0.90
N ALA A 15 24.62 0.82 2.18
CA ALA A 15 24.47 -0.45 2.87
C ALA A 15 23.34 -1.20 2.14
N THR A 16 23.72 -2.08 1.25
CA THR A 16 22.84 -3.10 0.69
C THR A 16 22.44 -4.01 1.85
N ALA A 17 21.30 -3.71 2.47
CA ALA A 17 20.73 -4.58 3.49
C ALA A 17 20.55 -5.95 2.84
N ALA A 18 21.17 -6.98 3.41
CA ALA A 18 21.02 -8.36 2.97
C ALA A 18 19.53 -8.69 2.86
N PRO A 19 19.11 -9.42 1.83
CA PRO A 19 17.71 -9.78 1.64
C PRO A 19 17.23 -10.51 2.88
N ARG A 20 16.25 -9.93 3.57
CA ARG A 20 15.60 -10.60 4.71
C ARG A 20 15.01 -11.89 4.20
N ARG A 21 15.42 -13.01 4.79
CA ARG A 21 14.77 -14.30 4.57
C ARG A 21 13.31 -14.17 4.96
N ILE A 22 12.44 -14.15 3.96
CA ILE A 22 10.99 -14.11 4.16
C ILE A 22 10.58 -15.54 4.46
N PRO A 23 9.90 -15.81 5.59
CA PRO A 23 9.38 -17.15 5.85
C PRO A 23 8.36 -17.51 4.77
N ASP A 24 8.39 -18.75 4.35
CA ASP A 24 7.42 -19.32 3.41
C ASP A 24 6.65 -20.43 4.17
N PRO A 25 5.35 -20.24 4.42
CA PRO A 25 4.49 -19.09 4.08
C PRO A 25 4.75 -17.85 4.95
N PRO A 26 4.41 -16.65 4.43
CA PRO A 26 4.60 -15.39 5.16
C PRO A 26 3.70 -15.31 6.39
N ARG A 27 4.31 -15.05 7.56
CA ARG A 27 3.59 -15.02 8.85
C ARG A 27 2.92 -13.66 9.17
N ARG A 28 3.30 -12.60 8.48
CA ARG A 28 2.78 -11.23 8.71
C ARG A 28 2.52 -10.57 7.37
N ILE A 29 1.26 -10.39 7.04
CA ILE A 29 0.83 -9.84 5.75
C ILE A 29 0.20 -8.48 5.98
N LEU A 30 0.60 -7.50 5.19
CA LEU A 30 -0.04 -6.19 5.09
C LEU A 30 -0.95 -6.16 3.87
N LEU A 31 -2.23 -6.12 4.08
CA LEU A 31 -3.24 -5.93 3.05
C LEU A 31 -3.62 -4.46 3.03
N ALA A 32 -3.33 -3.75 1.95
CA ALA A 32 -3.54 -2.30 1.89
C ALA A 32 -4.44 -1.87 0.73
N THR A 33 -5.30 -0.89 1.00
CA THR A 33 -6.09 -0.20 -0.03
C THR A 33 -5.93 1.31 0.07
N VAL A 34 -6.11 1.99 -1.06
CA VAL A 34 -5.99 3.45 -1.15
C VAL A 34 -7.27 4.03 -1.73
N ALA A 35 -7.98 4.81 -0.91
CA ALA A 35 -9.21 5.54 -1.28
C ALA A 35 -10.33 4.68 -1.89
N GLN A 36 -10.30 3.37 -1.69
CA GLN A 36 -11.29 2.44 -2.23
C GLN A 36 -11.55 1.31 -1.23
N PRO A 37 -12.76 0.72 -1.22
CA PRO A 37 -13.02 -0.51 -0.47
C PRO A 37 -12.20 -1.68 -1.06
N PHE A 38 -11.99 -2.69 -0.24
CA PHE A 38 -11.31 -3.91 -0.68
C PHE A 38 -12.14 -4.67 -1.71
N ARG A 39 -11.46 -5.17 -2.73
CA ARG A 39 -12.05 -6.05 -3.72
C ARG A 39 -11.86 -7.51 -3.31
N PRO A 40 -12.80 -8.40 -3.64
CA PRO A 40 -12.72 -9.82 -3.30
C PRO A 40 -11.42 -10.48 -3.79
N GLU A 41 -10.94 -10.11 -4.98
CA GLU A 41 -9.70 -10.64 -5.58
C GLU A 41 -8.48 -10.36 -4.72
N VAL A 42 -8.43 -9.19 -4.10
CA VAL A 42 -7.34 -8.77 -3.22
C VAL A 42 -7.36 -9.56 -1.91
N LEU A 43 -8.57 -9.83 -1.38
CA LEU A 43 -8.75 -10.68 -0.20
C LEU A 43 -8.34 -12.13 -0.49
N THR A 44 -8.79 -12.68 -1.62
CA THR A 44 -8.43 -14.03 -2.06
C THR A 44 -6.91 -14.17 -2.15
N ARG A 45 -6.24 -13.20 -2.78
CA ARG A 45 -4.78 -13.24 -2.87
C ARG A 45 -4.08 -13.22 -1.51
N ALA A 46 -4.60 -12.46 -0.55
CA ALA A 46 -4.04 -12.45 0.80
C ALA A 46 -4.22 -13.79 1.51
N ILE A 47 -5.35 -14.44 1.29
CA ILE A 47 -5.68 -15.77 1.83
C ILE A 47 -4.78 -16.85 1.22
N ASP A 48 -4.57 -16.83 -0.10
CA ASP A 48 -3.71 -17.78 -0.81
C ASP A 48 -2.24 -17.72 -0.35
N LEU A 49 -1.80 -16.55 0.10
CA LEU A 49 -0.45 -16.34 0.62
C LEU A 49 -0.30 -16.75 2.09
N ALA A 50 -1.40 -16.97 2.80
CA ALA A 50 -1.42 -17.10 4.24
C ALA A 50 -1.98 -18.45 4.68
N THR A 51 -1.40 -19.00 5.74
CA THR A 51 -1.99 -20.12 6.47
C THR A 51 -2.66 -19.58 7.73
N PRO A 52 -3.96 -19.83 7.98
CA PRO A 52 -4.69 -19.25 9.13
C PRO A 52 -3.99 -19.47 10.48
N GLU A 53 -3.45 -20.64 10.70
CA GLU A 53 -2.79 -21.03 11.96
C GLU A 53 -1.49 -20.24 12.24
N HIS A 54 -0.86 -19.66 11.20
CA HIS A 54 0.46 -19.08 11.31
C HIS A 54 0.55 -17.61 10.85
N ALA A 55 -0.46 -17.11 10.14
CA ALA A 55 -0.43 -15.79 9.58
C ALA A 55 -1.28 -14.78 10.34
N LYS A 56 -0.70 -13.60 10.55
CA LYS A 56 -1.38 -12.40 11.05
C LYS A 56 -1.55 -11.42 9.92
N ILE A 57 -2.77 -11.03 9.64
CA ILE A 57 -3.08 -10.09 8.56
C ILE A 57 -3.38 -8.72 9.17
N THR A 58 -2.76 -7.68 8.64
CA THR A 58 -3.15 -6.30 8.96
C THR A 58 -3.83 -5.69 7.76
N VAL A 59 -5.08 -5.28 7.95
CA VAL A 59 -5.89 -4.59 6.93
C VAL A 59 -5.70 -3.09 7.12
N LEU A 60 -5.12 -2.42 6.13
CA LEU A 60 -4.81 -0.99 6.17
C LEU A 60 -5.58 -0.23 5.10
N GLY A 61 -6.46 0.66 5.52
CA GLY A 61 -7.11 1.64 4.67
C GLY A 61 -6.37 2.97 4.69
N ILE A 62 -6.05 3.51 3.51
CA ILE A 62 -5.44 4.83 3.39
C ILE A 62 -6.37 5.76 2.64
N ALA A 63 -6.87 6.78 3.33
CA ALA A 63 -7.58 7.88 2.71
C ALA A 63 -6.58 8.84 2.06
N LYS A 64 -6.77 9.12 0.77
CA LYS A 64 -5.89 10.01 0.03
C LYS A 64 -6.22 11.47 0.34
N VAL A 65 -5.20 12.22 0.70
CA VAL A 65 -5.29 13.68 0.89
C VAL A 65 -4.76 14.33 -0.37
N TYR A 66 -5.56 15.18 -1.00
CA TYR A 66 -5.19 15.88 -2.23
C TYR A 66 -4.63 17.27 -1.90
N GLY A 67 -3.42 17.53 -2.35
CA GLY A 67 -2.80 18.85 -2.43
C GLY A 67 -2.71 19.71 -1.16
N THR A 68 -2.01 20.81 -1.32
CA THR A 68 -2.06 22.00 -0.46
C THR A 68 -2.26 23.20 -1.38
N SER A 69 -3.19 24.08 -1.06
CA SER A 69 -3.25 25.39 -1.68
C SER A 69 -2.33 26.32 -0.90
N LEU A 70 -1.32 26.91 -1.57
CA LEU A 70 -0.39 27.89 -0.97
C LEU A 70 0.28 27.47 0.35
N GLY A 71 0.59 26.16 0.50
CA GLY A 71 1.24 25.65 1.71
C GLY A 71 0.32 25.46 2.92
N LEU A 72 -0.93 25.91 2.86
CA LEU A 72 -1.93 25.75 3.92
C LEU A 72 -2.81 24.52 3.67
N PRO A 73 -3.26 23.82 4.74
CA PRO A 73 -4.22 22.74 4.61
C PRO A 73 -5.54 23.32 4.08
N ASN A 74 -5.94 22.91 2.87
CA ASN A 74 -7.25 23.26 2.35
C ASN A 74 -8.25 22.20 2.81
N PRO A 75 -9.31 22.57 3.57
CA PRO A 75 -10.32 21.63 4.03
C PRO A 75 -11.00 20.84 2.91
N GLY A 76 -11.16 21.43 1.72
CA GLY A 76 -11.74 20.77 0.54
C GLY A 76 -10.86 19.68 -0.09
N LEU A 77 -9.60 19.55 0.35
CA LEU A 77 -8.64 18.55 -0.13
C LEU A 77 -8.49 17.39 0.82
N GLN A 78 -9.17 17.39 1.94
CA GLN A 78 -9.25 16.25 2.85
C GLN A 78 -10.36 15.29 2.38
N PRO A 79 -10.21 13.98 2.65
CA PRO A 79 -11.30 13.04 2.39
C PRO A 79 -12.53 13.52 3.15
N ASN A 80 -13.65 13.62 2.46
CA ASN A 80 -14.91 14.02 3.06
C ASN A 80 -15.40 12.93 4.04
N ARG A 81 -16.41 13.27 4.85
CA ARG A 81 -16.93 12.35 5.86
C ARG A 81 -17.46 11.05 5.24
N ILE A 82 -18.06 11.12 4.07
CA ILE A 82 -18.63 9.97 3.35
C ILE A 82 -17.49 9.06 2.86
N GLU A 83 -16.47 9.61 2.19
CA GLU A 83 -15.31 8.85 1.73
C GLU A 83 -14.59 8.15 2.88
N TRP A 84 -14.43 8.84 4.01
CA TRP A 84 -13.82 8.26 5.20
C TRP A 84 -14.65 7.12 5.76
N GLN A 85 -15.98 7.30 5.84
CA GLN A 85 -16.91 6.28 6.35
C GLN A 85 -16.92 5.05 5.42
N THR A 86 -17.03 5.25 4.11
CA THR A 86 -16.99 4.18 3.11
C THR A 86 -15.67 3.39 3.18
N LEU A 87 -14.54 4.08 3.34
CA LEU A 87 -13.26 3.42 3.50
C LEU A 87 -13.23 2.59 4.79
N LYS A 88 -13.72 3.14 5.90
CA LYS A 88 -13.79 2.45 7.18
C LYS A 88 -14.65 1.20 7.09
N GLU A 89 -15.85 1.30 6.56
CA GLU A 89 -16.77 0.17 6.36
C GLU A 89 -16.14 -0.92 5.47
N GLY A 90 -15.47 -0.52 4.39
CA GLY A 90 -14.76 -1.45 3.52
C GLY A 90 -13.59 -2.16 4.22
N VAL A 91 -12.89 -1.48 5.11
CA VAL A 91 -11.80 -2.07 5.91
C VAL A 91 -12.36 -3.03 6.96
N ASP A 92 -13.43 -2.65 7.66
CA ASP A 92 -14.07 -3.48 8.67
C ASP A 92 -14.66 -4.75 8.04
N ALA A 93 -15.37 -4.62 6.91
CA ALA A 93 -15.91 -5.77 6.17
C ALA A 93 -14.82 -6.73 5.69
N ALA A 94 -13.70 -6.20 5.19
CA ALA A 94 -12.55 -7.03 4.80
C ALA A 94 -11.94 -7.76 6.00
N ALA A 95 -11.83 -7.08 7.14
CA ALA A 95 -11.30 -7.68 8.36
C ALA A 95 -12.22 -8.79 8.87
N ASP A 96 -13.53 -8.60 8.85
CA ASP A 96 -14.50 -9.60 9.29
C ASP A 96 -14.51 -10.83 8.36
N ALA A 97 -14.42 -10.62 7.05
CA ALA A 97 -14.30 -11.71 6.09
C ALA A 97 -13.06 -12.58 6.30
N LEU A 98 -11.95 -11.98 6.72
CA LEU A 98 -10.72 -12.69 7.05
C LEU A 98 -10.81 -13.39 8.43
N ARG A 99 -11.42 -12.76 9.42
CA ARG A 99 -11.67 -13.36 10.75
C ARG A 99 -12.55 -14.59 10.65
N MET A 100 -13.62 -14.55 9.84
CA MET A 100 -14.49 -15.72 9.60
C MET A 100 -13.73 -16.89 8.98
N ARG A 101 -12.58 -16.66 8.36
CA ARG A 101 -11.69 -17.71 7.83
C ARG A 101 -10.57 -18.13 8.80
N GLY A 102 -10.65 -17.68 10.04
CA GLY A 102 -9.72 -18.10 11.11
C GLY A 102 -8.43 -17.30 11.21
N PHE A 103 -8.29 -16.18 10.47
CA PHE A 103 -7.09 -15.35 10.56
C PHE A 103 -7.10 -14.40 11.77
N GLU A 104 -5.94 -14.19 12.39
CA GLU A 104 -5.73 -13.08 13.33
C GLU A 104 -5.62 -11.78 12.53
N VAL A 105 -6.61 -10.88 12.70
CA VAL A 105 -6.70 -9.67 11.89
C VAL A 105 -6.60 -8.41 12.74
N ARG A 106 -5.71 -7.50 12.35
CA ARG A 106 -5.61 -6.13 12.87
C ARG A 106 -6.08 -5.14 11.82
N VAL A 107 -6.71 -4.07 12.28
CA VAL A 107 -7.22 -3.01 11.42
C VAL A 107 -6.42 -1.73 11.65
N GLY A 108 -6.15 -1.01 10.57
CA GLY A 108 -5.55 0.32 10.59
C GLY A 108 -6.18 1.24 9.56
N LEU A 109 -6.40 2.48 9.96
CA LEU A 109 -6.85 3.55 9.08
C LEU A 109 -5.84 4.70 9.15
N SER A 110 -5.51 5.29 8.01
CA SER A 110 -4.58 6.40 7.94
C SER A 110 -4.98 7.39 6.86
N ARG A 111 -4.50 8.61 6.98
CA ARG A 111 -4.61 9.65 5.95
C ARG A 111 -3.22 9.94 5.41
N SER A 112 -3.06 10.00 4.09
CA SER A 112 -1.76 10.30 3.50
C SER A 112 -1.88 10.93 2.13
N ARG A 113 -0.97 11.86 1.83
CA ARG A 113 -0.74 12.40 0.49
C ARG A 113 0.04 11.41 -0.37
N ASN A 114 0.90 10.62 0.25
CA ASN A 114 1.71 9.62 -0.41
C ASN A 114 1.45 8.26 0.22
N ALA A 115 0.52 7.52 -0.38
CA ALA A 115 0.09 6.21 0.11
C ALA A 115 1.23 5.19 0.08
N SER A 116 2.02 5.15 -0.99
CA SER A 116 3.15 4.24 -1.15
C SER A 116 4.20 4.44 -0.05
N LYS A 117 4.51 5.70 0.28
CA LYS A 117 5.43 6.02 1.39
C LYS A 117 4.86 5.57 2.74
N MET A 118 3.55 5.75 2.95
CA MET A 118 2.88 5.34 4.18
C MET A 118 2.88 3.81 4.33
N ILE A 119 2.53 3.07 3.27
CA ILE A 119 2.54 1.60 3.25
C ILE A 119 3.95 1.07 3.52
N ALA A 120 4.96 1.60 2.83
CA ALA A 120 6.36 1.21 3.05
C ALA A 120 6.84 1.50 4.48
N LYS A 121 6.42 2.63 5.08
CA LYS A 121 6.69 2.95 6.48
C LYS A 121 6.07 1.93 7.43
N TRP A 122 4.82 1.55 7.20
CA TRP A 122 4.14 0.53 7.99
C TRP A 122 4.81 -0.84 7.84
N ALA A 123 5.16 -1.21 6.61
CA ALA A 123 5.84 -2.48 6.33
C ALA A 123 7.16 -2.60 7.09
N LYS A 124 7.95 -1.53 7.10
CA LYS A 124 9.23 -1.47 7.81
C LYS A 124 9.07 -1.49 9.33
N ALA A 125 8.18 -0.64 9.86
CA ALA A 125 8.02 -0.46 11.31
C ALA A 125 7.47 -1.70 12.01
N ARG A 126 6.71 -2.53 11.31
CA ARG A 126 6.03 -3.70 11.90
C ARG A 126 6.51 -5.04 11.36
N ASN A 127 7.61 -5.06 10.64
CA ASN A 127 8.26 -6.28 10.12
C ASN A 127 7.30 -7.19 9.35
N PHE A 128 6.56 -6.63 8.39
CA PHE A 128 5.74 -7.45 7.50
C PHE A 128 6.63 -8.29 6.57
N HIS A 129 6.11 -9.45 6.18
CA HIS A 129 6.77 -10.41 5.29
C HIS A 129 6.23 -10.36 3.86
N ALA A 130 5.01 -9.85 3.69
CA ALA A 130 4.39 -9.64 2.39
C ALA A 130 3.46 -8.44 2.43
N ILE A 131 3.30 -7.77 1.31
CA ILE A 131 2.34 -6.67 1.10
C ILE A 131 1.44 -7.06 -0.06
N VAL A 132 0.13 -6.98 0.13
CA VAL A 132 -0.86 -7.18 -0.92
C VAL A 132 -1.59 -5.87 -1.15
N VAL A 133 -1.62 -5.41 -2.39
CA VAL A 133 -2.29 -4.17 -2.78
C VAL A 133 -3.12 -4.38 -4.03
N ALA A 134 -4.21 -3.65 -4.16
CA ALA A 134 -4.94 -3.54 -5.39
C ALA A 134 -4.13 -2.74 -6.43
N ASP A 135 -4.03 -3.25 -7.64
CA ASP A 135 -3.48 -2.53 -8.80
C ASP A 135 -4.61 -2.32 -9.82
N PRO A 136 -5.31 -1.17 -9.77
CA PRO A 136 -6.36 -0.90 -10.72
C PRO A 136 -5.79 -0.83 -12.15
N GLU A 137 -6.41 -1.57 -13.07
CA GLU A 137 -6.08 -1.49 -14.48
C GLU A 137 -6.30 -0.06 -14.97
N ARG A 138 -5.21 0.60 -15.30
CA ARG A 138 -5.20 1.98 -15.79
C ARG A 138 -4.47 2.05 -17.12
N PRO A 139 -4.93 2.87 -18.05
CA PRO A 139 -4.18 3.12 -19.27
C PRO A 139 -2.79 3.69 -18.93
N ARG A 140 -1.80 3.35 -19.74
CA ARG A 140 -0.37 3.67 -19.47
C ARG A 140 -0.12 5.14 -19.13
N TRP A 141 -0.82 6.08 -19.80
CA TRP A 141 -0.68 7.51 -19.55
C TRP A 141 -1.13 7.92 -18.14
N ARG A 142 -2.16 7.27 -17.56
CA ARG A 142 -2.57 7.53 -16.17
C ARG A 142 -1.57 6.99 -15.15
N ARG A 143 -0.92 5.87 -15.43
CA ARG A 143 0.15 5.35 -14.56
C ARG A 143 1.32 6.32 -14.45
N VAL A 144 1.64 7.03 -15.54
CA VAL A 144 2.71 8.04 -15.55
C VAL A 144 2.34 9.26 -14.71
N ILE A 145 1.09 9.69 -14.73
CA ILE A 145 0.64 10.90 -14.01
C ILE A 145 0.29 10.61 -12.55
N GLU A 146 -0.40 9.51 -12.27
CA GLU A 146 -0.92 9.20 -10.94
C GLU A 146 0.02 8.31 -10.10
N GLY A 147 1.08 7.79 -10.71
CA GLY A 147 2.03 6.86 -10.10
C GLY A 147 1.48 5.43 -9.97
N ASP A 148 2.37 4.46 -10.02
CA ASP A 148 2.09 3.06 -9.74
C ASP A 148 2.38 2.80 -8.27
N VAL A 149 1.33 2.67 -7.46
CA VAL A 149 1.45 2.51 -6.00
C VAL A 149 2.25 1.26 -5.65
N ALA A 150 2.00 0.15 -6.35
CA ALA A 150 2.69 -1.11 -6.08
C ALA A 150 4.18 -1.03 -6.42
N HIS A 151 4.52 -0.46 -7.57
CA HIS A 151 5.89 -0.23 -7.99
C HIS A 151 6.65 0.70 -7.04
N GLU A 152 6.02 1.80 -6.63
CA GLU A 152 6.62 2.73 -5.68
C GLU A 152 6.86 2.10 -4.29
N ILE A 153 5.95 1.23 -3.81
CA ILE A 153 6.15 0.49 -2.57
C ILE A 153 7.38 -0.41 -2.72
N GLY A 154 7.46 -1.19 -3.81
CA GLY A 154 8.58 -2.09 -4.08
C GLY A 154 9.93 -1.38 -4.11
N ARG A 155 10.00 -0.16 -4.63
CA ARG A 155 11.23 0.67 -4.60
C ARG A 155 11.59 1.18 -3.20
N ARG A 156 10.65 1.23 -2.26
CA ARG A 156 10.84 1.83 -0.92
C ARG A 156 11.05 0.82 0.19
N CYS A 157 10.73 -0.44 -0.03
CA CYS A 157 10.89 -1.50 0.96
C CYS A 157 11.36 -2.81 0.31
N VAL A 158 12.03 -3.62 1.10
CA VAL A 158 12.57 -4.93 0.69
C VAL A 158 11.51 -6.04 0.77
N VAL A 159 10.32 -5.70 1.27
CA VAL A 159 9.22 -6.66 1.43
C VAL A 159 8.58 -6.91 0.06
N PRO A 160 8.34 -8.17 -0.34
CA PRO A 160 7.67 -8.48 -1.60
C PRO A 160 6.28 -7.87 -1.65
N VAL A 161 5.96 -7.26 -2.79
CA VAL A 161 4.67 -6.61 -3.06
C VAL A 161 3.92 -7.42 -4.09
N PHE A 162 2.74 -7.89 -3.73
CA PHE A 162 1.81 -8.59 -4.59
C PHE A 162 0.74 -7.61 -5.05
N ALA A 163 0.90 -7.14 -6.29
CA ALA A 163 -0.08 -6.29 -6.95
C ALA A 163 -1.19 -7.18 -7.54
N VAL A 164 -2.42 -6.95 -7.14
CA VAL A 164 -3.57 -7.69 -7.67
C VAL A 164 -4.28 -6.80 -8.69
N PRO A 165 -4.28 -7.19 -9.98
CA PRO A 165 -4.99 -6.43 -10.99
C PRO A 165 -6.49 -6.44 -10.70
N ILE A 166 -7.09 -5.26 -10.70
CA ILE A 166 -8.53 -5.09 -10.56
C ILE A 166 -9.07 -4.26 -11.71
N PRO A 167 -10.21 -4.65 -12.32
CA PRO A 167 -10.81 -3.89 -13.40
C PRO A 167 -11.16 -2.47 -12.94
N SER A 168 -10.85 -1.48 -13.77
CA SER A 168 -11.21 -0.11 -13.48
C SER A 168 -12.72 0.08 -13.48
N THR A 169 -13.24 0.79 -12.49
CA THR A 169 -14.71 1.02 -12.32
C THR A 169 -15.31 1.83 -13.48
N SER A 170 -14.49 2.41 -14.35
CA SER A 170 -14.94 3.18 -15.52
C SER A 170 -15.54 2.32 -16.63
N ASP A 171 -15.21 1.03 -16.67
CA ASP A 171 -15.63 0.15 -17.77
C ASP A 171 -17.06 -0.40 -17.61
N ARG A 172 -17.66 -0.29 -16.42
CA ARG A 172 -19.04 -0.74 -16.20
C ARG A 172 -20.12 0.19 -16.79
N ARG A 173 -19.78 1.42 -17.14
CA ARG A 173 -20.73 2.38 -17.75
C ARG A 173 -20.81 2.30 -19.27
N ALA A 174 -19.97 1.50 -19.91
CA ALA A 174 -19.85 1.43 -21.37
C ALA A 174 -20.42 0.15 -22.02
N ARG A 175 -21.13 -0.72 -21.27
CA ARG A 175 -21.89 -1.81 -21.88
C ARG A 175 -23.36 -1.45 -21.89
N PRO A 176 -23.91 -0.96 -23.02
CA PRO A 176 -25.37 -1.02 -23.23
C PRO A 176 -25.79 -2.50 -23.36
N ALA A 177 -26.94 -2.80 -22.79
CA ALA A 177 -27.59 -4.08 -22.86
C ALA A 177 -28.02 -4.40 -24.31
#